data_56962292f1d0a466a1e8d113f93edf6b
#
_entry.id   56962292f1d0a466a1e8d113f93edf6b
#
_cell.length_a   1.000
_cell.length_b   1.000
_cell.length_c   1.000
_cell.angle_alpha   90.00
_cell.angle_beta   90.00
_cell.angle_gamma   90.00
#
_symmetry.space_group_name_H-M   'P 1'
#
loop_
_entity.id
_entity.type
_entity.pdbx_description
1 polymer ?
#
loop_
_entity_poly.entity_id
_entity_poly.type
_entity_poly.pdbx_seq_one_letter_code
_entity_poly.pdbx_strand_id
1 'polypeptide(L)'
;STTKEFNVNFGQDSSFAGNKTAQGNTDDNGNGDFFYSPPSGFLCLASVSLPDPSIDPAQDEEPADYFETTLWTGNGSSQSISSLSFQPDWVWIKNRSSALHHRLFDSIRGANETLFSSTSDAEYTDNDQLMSFDNDGFTLGSDTGVNKSSDSIVGWSWLAGGSASSNTDGSITSSVSANTEAGFSVLTYTGTGSTATVGHGLNSAPDFIIVKSRDNSRNWRVYNSISGATKYLGLNKTDAQADSDAFWNDTEPTSSVFTVKTATTVNGSSEDYVAYCFHSVDGYSKLGTYTGNGSSDGTFVYTGFRPAWLMIKSYDQTRNWTIFDNKRTPFNLMDGHLHANASVAEQTGEDEIDFLSNGFKFRSGDADSNYSNFNYIYLAFADQPFKYSNAR
;
A
#
# COMPACT_ATOMS: atom_id res chain seq x y z
N SER A 1 -4.38 -25.33 -50.27
CA SER A 1 -5.02 -24.43 -49.34
C SER A 1 -4.06 -23.26 -49.08
N THR A 2 -4.44 -22.10 -49.59
CA THR A 2 -3.66 -20.86 -49.30
C THR A 2 -4.05 -20.41 -47.91
N THR A 3 -3.09 -20.47 -46.99
CA THR A 3 -3.21 -19.86 -45.64
C THR A 3 -3.39 -18.36 -45.88
N LYS A 4 -4.53 -17.80 -45.43
CA LYS A 4 -4.72 -16.35 -45.42
C LYS A 4 -4.13 -15.82 -44.11
N GLU A 5 -3.10 -15.01 -44.20
CA GLU A 5 -2.56 -14.26 -43.09
C GLU A 5 -3.32 -12.94 -42.94
N PHE A 6 -3.68 -12.60 -41.71
CA PHE A 6 -4.24 -11.31 -41.37
C PHE A 6 -3.19 -10.54 -40.52
N ASN A 7 -2.78 -9.40 -41.02
CA ASN A 7 -1.95 -8.47 -40.32
C ASN A 7 -2.83 -7.31 -39.81
N VAL A 8 -2.71 -7.00 -38.53
CA VAL A 8 -3.49 -5.94 -37.88
C VAL A 8 -2.53 -4.83 -37.40
N ASN A 9 -2.90 -3.59 -37.66
CA ASN A 9 -2.17 -2.42 -37.24
C ASN A 9 -3.04 -1.60 -36.28
N PHE A 10 -2.59 -1.44 -35.03
CA PHE A 10 -3.21 -0.61 -34.01
C PHE A 10 -2.39 0.67 -33.74
N GLY A 11 -1.58 1.11 -34.69
CA GLY A 11 -0.70 2.25 -34.60
C GLY A 11 0.75 1.92 -34.22
N GLN A 12 1.13 0.63 -34.26
CA GLN A 12 2.50 0.23 -33.89
C GLN A 12 3.51 0.32 -35.05
N ASP A 13 3.11 0.04 -36.29
CA ASP A 13 4.00 0.05 -37.46
C ASP A 13 3.18 -0.05 -38.77
N SER A 14 3.15 1.03 -39.55
CA SER A 14 2.47 1.08 -40.83
C SER A 14 3.16 0.33 -41.95
N SER A 15 4.45 -0.07 -41.75
CA SER A 15 5.19 -0.88 -42.71
C SER A 15 4.89 -2.37 -42.61
N PHE A 16 4.24 -2.83 -41.54
CA PHE A 16 4.04 -4.24 -41.22
C PHE A 16 5.37 -5.02 -41.26
N ALA A 17 6.34 -4.56 -40.45
CA ALA A 17 7.71 -5.09 -40.44
C ALA A 17 8.45 -5.02 -41.77
N GLY A 18 8.25 -3.94 -42.52
CA GLY A 18 8.87 -3.70 -43.84
C GLY A 18 8.17 -4.38 -45.03
N ASN A 19 7.07 -5.08 -44.83
CA ASN A 19 6.31 -5.74 -45.90
C ASN A 19 5.47 -4.79 -46.76
N LYS A 20 5.30 -3.54 -46.29
CA LYS A 20 4.57 -2.47 -47.01
C LYS A 20 5.36 -1.17 -46.92
N THR A 21 5.06 -0.24 -47.80
CA THR A 21 5.55 1.14 -47.69
C THR A 21 4.82 1.81 -46.53
N ALA A 22 5.58 2.30 -45.53
CA ALA A 22 5.02 3.00 -44.38
C ALA A 22 4.19 4.22 -44.81
N GLN A 23 3.04 4.44 -44.19
CA GLN A 23 2.16 5.56 -44.50
C GLN A 23 2.22 6.67 -43.46
N GLY A 24 2.60 6.35 -42.21
CA GLY A 24 2.85 7.33 -41.16
C GLY A 24 1.61 8.11 -40.70
N ASN A 25 0.40 7.53 -40.86
CA ASN A 25 -0.80 8.19 -40.35
C ASN A 25 -0.84 8.09 -38.83
N THR A 26 -1.32 9.15 -38.21
CA THR A 26 -1.47 9.23 -36.74
C THR A 26 -2.95 9.28 -36.35
N ASP A 27 -3.23 9.03 -35.07
CA ASP A 27 -4.54 9.30 -34.47
C ASP A 27 -4.79 10.82 -34.29
N ASP A 28 -5.95 11.17 -33.72
CA ASP A 28 -6.36 12.57 -33.48
C ASP A 28 -5.40 13.32 -32.52
N ASN A 29 -4.61 12.59 -31.72
CA ASN A 29 -3.61 13.16 -30.79
C ASN A 29 -2.18 13.20 -31.39
N GLY A 30 -2.03 12.80 -32.66
CA GLY A 30 -0.72 12.76 -33.31
C GLY A 30 0.13 11.54 -32.96
N ASN A 31 -0.44 10.53 -32.33
CA ASN A 31 0.25 9.32 -31.91
C ASN A 31 0.06 8.16 -32.89
N GLY A 32 1.01 7.24 -32.86
CA GLY A 32 0.96 6.01 -33.64
C GLY A 32 1.52 6.14 -35.05
N ASP A 33 1.57 4.98 -35.74
CA ASP A 33 2.01 4.81 -37.13
C ASP A 33 1.03 3.84 -37.82
N PHE A 34 -0.08 4.40 -38.32
CA PHE A 34 -1.14 3.64 -38.98
C PHE A 34 -0.93 3.58 -40.48
N PHE A 35 -1.30 2.44 -41.11
CA PHE A 35 -1.31 2.32 -42.57
C PHE A 35 -2.47 3.10 -43.22
N TYR A 36 -3.63 3.12 -42.54
CA TYR A 36 -4.77 3.96 -42.91
C TYR A 36 -5.05 4.92 -41.75
N SER A 37 -5.48 6.14 -42.04
CA SER A 37 -5.91 7.06 -40.99
C SER A 37 -7.04 6.43 -40.18
N PRO A 38 -6.89 6.32 -38.83
CA PRO A 38 -7.96 5.81 -37.99
C PRO A 38 -9.16 6.76 -38.03
N PRO A 39 -10.39 6.24 -37.85
CA PRO A 39 -11.56 7.12 -37.67
C PRO A 39 -11.37 8.03 -36.48
N SER A 40 -11.96 9.24 -36.52
CA SER A 40 -11.91 10.19 -35.39
C SER A 40 -12.44 9.54 -34.09
N GLY A 41 -11.76 9.78 -32.98
CA GLY A 41 -12.04 9.19 -31.67
C GLY A 41 -11.40 7.82 -31.44
N PHE A 42 -10.71 7.23 -32.43
CA PHE A 42 -9.95 6.00 -32.24
C PHE A 42 -8.47 6.33 -32.07
N LEU A 43 -7.90 5.89 -30.93
CA LEU A 43 -6.52 6.16 -30.55
C LEU A 43 -5.61 4.95 -30.85
N CYS A 44 -4.31 5.20 -30.98
CA CYS A 44 -3.32 4.13 -31.08
C CYS A 44 -3.29 3.30 -29.79
N LEU A 45 -3.02 2.00 -29.93
CA LEU A 45 -2.85 1.10 -28.79
C LEU A 45 -1.45 1.27 -28.20
N ALA A 46 -1.25 2.33 -27.44
CA ALA A 46 0.01 2.67 -26.78
C ALA A 46 -0.25 3.30 -25.41
N SER A 47 0.72 3.22 -24.51
CA SER A 47 0.59 3.78 -23.14
C SER A 47 0.34 5.29 -23.14
N VAL A 48 0.89 6.02 -24.11
CA VAL A 48 0.64 7.47 -24.30
C VAL A 48 -0.84 7.82 -24.51
N SER A 49 -1.65 6.86 -24.98
CA SER A 49 -3.09 7.04 -25.24
C SER A 49 -3.95 6.67 -24.01
N LEU A 50 -3.35 6.24 -22.92
CA LEU A 50 -4.08 5.99 -21.66
C LEU A 50 -4.57 7.32 -21.06
N PRO A 51 -5.68 7.31 -20.32
CA PRO A 51 -6.09 8.46 -19.51
C PRO A 51 -4.96 8.94 -18.61
N ASP A 52 -4.98 10.21 -18.26
CA ASP A 52 -4.07 10.73 -17.25
C ASP A 52 -4.47 10.15 -15.88
N PRO A 53 -3.50 9.70 -15.07
CA PRO A 53 -3.78 9.23 -13.72
C PRO A 53 -4.14 10.40 -12.79
N SER A 54 -4.67 10.10 -11.62
CA SER A 54 -5.02 11.13 -10.64
C SER A 54 -3.78 11.82 -10.07
N ILE A 55 -2.69 11.07 -9.88
CA ILE A 55 -1.35 11.60 -9.60
C ILE A 55 -0.59 11.49 -10.92
N ASP A 56 -0.28 12.64 -11.53
CA ASP A 56 0.17 12.72 -12.92
C ASP A 56 1.54 13.40 -13.02
N PRO A 57 2.59 12.64 -13.39
CA PRO A 57 3.92 13.21 -13.63
C PRO A 57 3.98 14.34 -14.66
N ALA A 58 2.98 14.42 -15.57
CA ALA A 58 2.89 15.56 -16.51
C ALA A 58 2.39 16.86 -15.84
N GLN A 59 1.89 16.77 -14.61
CA GLN A 59 1.50 17.91 -13.77
C GLN A 59 2.50 18.17 -12.64
N ASP A 60 3.69 17.62 -12.72
CA ASP A 60 4.74 17.68 -11.71
C ASP A 60 4.35 16.99 -10.38
N GLU A 61 3.47 15.96 -10.44
CA GLU A 61 3.08 15.12 -9.30
C GLU A 61 3.50 13.66 -9.53
N GLU A 62 4.29 13.13 -8.62
CA GLU A 62 4.77 11.74 -8.69
C GLU A 62 4.34 10.92 -7.47
N PRO A 63 4.18 9.58 -7.61
CA PRO A 63 3.91 8.71 -6.47
C PRO A 63 4.90 8.88 -5.31
N ALA A 64 6.17 9.20 -5.61
CA ALA A 64 7.21 9.44 -4.63
C ALA A 64 7.00 10.71 -3.78
N ASP A 65 6.11 11.62 -4.17
CA ASP A 65 5.73 12.79 -3.37
C ASP A 65 4.81 12.43 -2.19
N TYR A 66 4.22 11.23 -2.22
CA TYR A 66 3.23 10.78 -1.24
C TYR A 66 3.60 9.48 -0.53
N PHE A 67 4.44 8.64 -1.15
CA PHE A 67 4.93 7.38 -0.58
C PHE A 67 6.36 7.11 -1.01
N GLU A 68 7.23 6.79 -0.06
CA GLU A 68 8.59 6.37 -0.38
C GLU A 68 9.11 5.27 0.55
N THR A 69 9.95 4.39 -0.02
CA THR A 69 10.73 3.38 0.70
C THR A 69 12.17 3.84 0.85
N THR A 70 12.66 3.90 2.07
CA THR A 70 14.04 4.29 2.38
C THR A 70 14.81 3.14 2.99
N LEU A 71 16.07 2.98 2.59
CA LEU A 71 17.01 1.99 3.13
C LEU A 71 18.18 2.68 3.81
N TRP A 72 18.58 2.17 4.97
CA TRP A 72 19.80 2.62 5.63
C TRP A 72 20.52 1.49 6.36
N THR A 73 21.77 1.75 6.70
CA THR A 73 22.54 0.93 7.63
C THR A 73 22.53 1.61 8.98
N GLY A 74 22.10 0.91 10.02
CA GLY A 74 22.10 1.44 11.37
C GLY A 74 23.51 1.77 11.86
N ASN A 75 23.66 2.86 12.61
CA ASN A 75 24.92 3.30 13.19
C ASN A 75 25.00 3.14 14.73
N GLY A 76 23.87 2.78 15.37
CA GLY A 76 23.78 2.61 16.83
C GLY A 76 23.86 3.92 17.64
N SER A 77 23.64 5.06 16.97
CA SER A 77 23.59 6.40 17.59
C SER A 77 22.58 7.27 16.84
N SER A 78 22.40 8.52 17.23
CA SER A 78 21.46 9.39 16.49
C SER A 78 21.81 9.45 15.00
N GLN A 79 20.79 9.26 14.14
CA GLN A 79 20.92 9.24 12.69
C GLN A 79 19.71 9.91 12.02
N SER A 80 19.97 10.89 11.15
CA SER A 80 18.94 11.51 10.32
C SER A 80 18.81 10.77 9.00
N ILE A 81 17.57 10.49 8.60
CA ILE A 81 17.17 9.91 7.30
C ILE A 81 16.47 11.03 6.53
N SER A 82 17.19 11.69 5.63
CA SER A 82 16.78 12.92 4.94
C SER A 82 16.78 12.73 3.42
N SER A 83 16.12 11.69 2.94
CA SER A 83 16.04 11.36 1.51
C SER A 83 14.65 11.46 0.92
N LEU A 84 13.63 11.77 1.75
CA LEU A 84 12.26 11.92 1.29
C LEU A 84 12.04 13.31 0.66
N SER A 85 11.09 13.43 -0.24
CA SER A 85 10.63 14.72 -0.78
C SER A 85 9.64 15.44 0.16
N PHE A 86 9.22 14.79 1.25
CA PHE A 86 8.19 15.27 2.17
C PHE A 86 8.50 14.95 3.63
N GLN A 87 7.85 15.68 4.56
CA GLN A 87 7.75 15.27 5.95
C GLN A 87 6.74 14.12 6.06
N PRO A 88 7.16 12.92 6.50
CA PRO A 88 6.21 11.82 6.62
C PRO A 88 5.23 12.02 7.78
N ASP A 89 3.99 11.59 7.59
CA ASP A 89 2.97 11.53 8.64
C ASP A 89 2.83 10.13 9.24
N TRP A 90 3.23 9.11 8.51
CA TRP A 90 3.31 7.73 9.00
C TRP A 90 4.59 7.07 8.53
N VAL A 91 5.33 6.46 9.46
CA VAL A 91 6.58 5.75 9.20
C VAL A 91 6.49 4.34 9.78
N TRP A 92 6.71 3.35 8.94
CA TRP A 92 6.74 1.93 9.32
C TRP A 92 8.14 1.39 9.09
N ILE A 93 8.85 1.01 10.17
CA ILE A 93 10.26 0.61 10.13
C ILE A 93 10.40 -0.89 10.44
N LYS A 94 11.33 -1.55 9.72
CA LYS A 94 11.73 -2.94 9.99
C LYS A 94 13.23 -3.13 9.87
N ASN A 95 13.82 -3.69 10.92
CA ASN A 95 15.18 -4.22 10.85
C ASN A 95 15.18 -5.50 10.00
N ARG A 96 15.91 -5.48 8.88
CA ARG A 96 15.99 -6.58 7.90
C ARG A 96 16.94 -7.70 8.35
N SER A 97 18.02 -7.33 9.05
CA SER A 97 19.10 -8.24 9.43
C SER A 97 18.81 -9.03 10.70
N SER A 98 17.99 -8.49 11.60
CA SER A 98 17.70 -9.07 12.91
C SER A 98 16.21 -9.34 13.10
N ALA A 99 15.89 -10.39 13.87
CA ALA A 99 14.52 -10.75 14.23
C ALA A 99 13.95 -9.82 15.31
N LEU A 100 13.66 -8.57 14.91
CA LEU A 100 13.09 -7.50 15.73
C LEU A 100 11.71 -7.11 15.21
N HIS A 101 10.82 -6.69 16.11
CA HIS A 101 9.47 -6.27 15.75
C HIS A 101 9.48 -5.07 14.81
N HIS A 102 8.48 -4.98 13.95
CA HIS A 102 8.18 -3.77 13.19
C HIS A 102 7.81 -2.63 14.13
N ARG A 103 8.20 -1.41 13.79
CA ARG A 103 7.93 -0.18 14.53
C ARG A 103 7.07 0.75 13.69
N LEU A 104 6.00 1.28 14.26
CA LEU A 104 5.06 2.20 13.60
C LEU A 104 4.98 3.50 14.38
N PHE A 105 5.22 4.60 13.69
CA PHE A 105 5.18 5.97 14.20
C PHE A 105 4.29 6.83 13.32
N ASP A 106 3.56 7.76 13.89
CA ASP A 106 2.83 8.77 13.12
C ASP A 106 2.86 10.15 13.79
N SER A 107 2.68 11.18 12.96
CA SER A 107 2.80 12.58 13.37
C SER A 107 1.71 13.01 14.36
N ILE A 108 0.56 12.32 14.40
CA ILE A 108 -0.56 12.67 15.30
C ILE A 108 -0.31 12.17 16.71
N ARG A 109 0.21 10.96 16.87
CA ARG A 109 0.57 10.42 18.20
C ARG A 109 1.83 11.06 18.75
N GLY A 110 2.73 11.45 17.86
CA GLY A 110 4.03 12.02 18.21
C GLY A 110 5.19 11.08 17.88
N ALA A 111 6.37 11.66 17.73
CA ALA A 111 7.56 10.95 17.27
C ALA A 111 7.98 9.78 18.20
N ASN A 112 7.86 9.97 19.51
CA ASN A 112 8.34 9.00 20.50
C ASN A 112 7.32 7.87 20.79
N GLU A 113 6.14 7.92 20.21
CA GLU A 113 5.05 6.98 20.48
C GLU A 113 5.12 5.78 19.54
N THR A 114 5.43 4.61 20.10
CA THR A 114 5.71 3.39 19.33
C THR A 114 4.58 2.38 19.42
N LEU A 115 4.22 1.82 18.29
CA LEU A 115 3.38 0.62 18.16
C LEU A 115 4.12 -0.46 17.36
N PHE A 116 3.76 -1.72 17.58
CA PHE A 116 4.29 -2.87 16.83
C PHE A 116 3.19 -3.52 15.98
N SER A 117 3.39 -3.66 14.67
CA SER A 117 2.41 -4.35 13.82
C SER A 117 2.29 -5.84 14.13
N SER A 118 3.36 -6.44 14.65
CA SER A 118 3.47 -7.88 14.87
C SER A 118 3.03 -8.34 16.27
N THR A 119 2.64 -7.43 17.16
CA THR A 119 2.18 -7.77 18.51
C THR A 119 0.84 -7.12 18.85
N SER A 120 0.29 -7.47 19.99
CA SER A 120 -0.91 -6.83 20.55
C SER A 120 -0.59 -5.72 21.56
N ASP A 121 0.67 -5.44 21.85
CA ASP A 121 1.10 -4.54 22.91
C ASP A 121 0.45 -3.16 22.78
N ALA A 122 0.24 -2.51 23.92
CA ALA A 122 -0.16 -1.11 23.99
C ALA A 122 0.95 -0.20 23.44
N GLU A 123 0.59 1.02 23.13
CA GLU A 123 1.55 2.07 22.80
C GLU A 123 2.50 2.30 23.99
N TYR A 124 3.75 2.59 23.70
CA TYR A 124 4.70 3.01 24.71
C TYR A 124 5.60 4.14 24.18
N THR A 125 5.99 5.01 25.09
CA THR A 125 6.86 6.14 24.78
C THR A 125 8.33 5.71 24.89
N ASP A 126 9.10 5.96 23.83
CA ASP A 126 10.54 5.71 23.81
C ASP A 126 11.28 6.81 23.02
N ASN A 127 12.07 7.59 23.73
CA ASN A 127 12.80 8.73 23.17
C ASN A 127 14.03 8.34 22.33
N ASP A 128 14.31 7.05 22.20
CA ASP A 128 15.52 6.53 21.54
C ASP A 128 15.21 5.82 20.21
N GLN A 129 13.94 5.86 19.78
CA GLN A 129 13.50 5.28 18.51
C GLN A 129 13.38 6.35 17.42
N LEU A 130 12.19 6.74 16.97
CA LEU A 130 12.00 7.87 16.09
C LEU A 130 11.88 9.12 16.96
N MET A 131 12.82 10.06 16.81
CA MET A 131 12.96 11.23 17.67
C MET A 131 12.24 12.46 17.12
N SER A 132 12.16 12.59 15.80
CA SER A 132 11.45 13.67 15.11
C SER A 132 11.01 13.27 13.71
N PHE A 133 9.91 13.87 13.27
CA PHE A 133 9.53 13.95 11.86
C PHE A 133 10.13 15.23 11.29
N ASP A 134 10.93 15.13 10.25
CA ASP A 134 11.68 16.24 9.65
C ASP A 134 11.09 16.58 8.26
N ASN A 135 11.35 17.76 7.74
CA ASN A 135 10.75 18.23 6.47
C ASN A 135 11.05 17.33 5.26
N ASP A 136 12.14 16.57 5.33
CA ASP A 136 12.66 15.69 4.27
C ASP A 136 12.90 14.26 4.77
N GLY A 137 12.23 13.88 5.89
CA GLY A 137 12.41 12.57 6.48
C GLY A 137 12.15 12.50 7.97
N PHE A 138 13.06 11.89 8.71
CA PHE A 138 12.95 11.69 10.16
C PHE A 138 14.31 11.44 10.81
N THR A 139 14.41 11.73 12.10
CA THR A 139 15.62 11.46 12.91
C THR A 139 15.38 10.30 13.87
N LEU A 140 16.35 9.39 13.92
CA LEU A 140 16.35 8.19 14.77
C LEU A 140 17.34 8.34 15.92
N GLY A 141 17.03 7.70 17.05
CA GLY A 141 17.94 7.47 18.16
C GLY A 141 18.76 6.19 18.02
N SER A 142 19.14 5.59 19.13
CA SER A 142 20.04 4.44 19.18
C SER A 142 19.32 3.08 19.32
N ASP A 143 17.99 3.03 19.41
CA ASP A 143 17.23 1.78 19.59
C ASP A 143 17.54 0.77 18.48
N THR A 144 17.73 -0.49 18.89
CA THR A 144 18.12 -1.57 18.00
C THR A 144 17.08 -1.94 16.96
N GLY A 145 15.80 -1.64 17.18
CA GLY A 145 14.72 -1.92 16.23
C GLY A 145 14.74 -1.00 15.02
N VAL A 146 15.25 0.22 15.19
CA VAL A 146 15.29 1.26 14.16
C VAL A 146 16.70 1.62 13.69
N ASN A 147 17.74 1.38 14.51
CA ASN A 147 19.09 1.89 14.20
C ASN A 147 20.24 1.03 14.75
N LYS A 148 20.06 -0.30 14.85
CA LYS A 148 21.13 -1.19 15.32
C LYS A 148 22.36 -1.11 14.43
N SER A 149 23.53 -0.89 15.04
CA SER A 149 24.81 -0.75 14.31
C SER A 149 25.06 -1.91 13.35
N SER A 150 25.37 -1.57 12.11
CA SER A 150 25.68 -2.48 11.00
C SER A 150 24.51 -3.32 10.47
N ASP A 151 23.30 -3.22 11.04
CA ASP A 151 22.13 -3.90 10.48
C ASP A 151 21.55 -3.11 9.30
N SER A 152 21.04 -3.81 8.30
CA SER A 152 20.25 -3.22 7.21
C SER A 152 18.82 -2.99 7.67
N ILE A 153 18.27 -1.83 7.40
CA ILE A 153 16.94 -1.42 7.86
C ILE A 153 16.17 -0.84 6.69
N VAL A 154 14.85 -0.99 6.72
CA VAL A 154 13.92 -0.40 5.76
C VAL A 154 12.88 0.43 6.51
N GLY A 155 12.51 1.57 5.95
CA GLY A 155 11.38 2.39 6.34
C GLY A 155 10.47 2.66 5.16
N TRP A 156 9.17 2.54 5.39
CA TRP A 156 8.11 2.93 4.46
C TRP A 156 7.41 4.15 5.04
N SER A 157 7.30 5.19 4.25
CA SER A 157 6.85 6.52 4.67
C SER A 157 5.67 6.99 3.82
N TRP A 158 4.62 7.49 4.48
CA TRP A 158 3.42 8.03 3.83
C TRP A 158 3.19 9.47 4.24
N LEU A 159 2.79 10.30 3.29
CA LEU A 159 2.34 11.68 3.50
C LEU A 159 0.81 11.69 3.67
N ALA A 160 0.34 12.18 4.81
CA ALA A 160 -1.05 12.57 5.02
C ALA A 160 -1.19 14.11 4.89
N GLY A 161 -2.05 14.73 5.67
CA GLY A 161 -2.34 16.17 5.58
C GLY A 161 -1.48 17.06 6.50
N GLY A 162 -0.41 16.53 7.10
CA GLY A 162 0.40 17.27 8.08
C GLY A 162 -0.31 17.44 9.42
N SER A 163 -0.36 18.65 9.94
CA SER A 163 -0.95 18.91 11.26
C SER A 163 -2.41 18.46 11.36
N ALA A 164 -2.70 17.66 12.38
CA ALA A 164 -4.04 17.13 12.61
C ALA A 164 -5.05 18.23 12.95
N SER A 165 -6.27 18.06 12.47
CA SER A 165 -7.42 18.91 12.77
C SER A 165 -8.59 18.11 13.36
N SER A 166 -9.45 18.80 14.11
CA SER A 166 -10.66 18.19 14.67
C SER A 166 -11.68 17.88 13.55
N ASN A 167 -12.14 16.64 13.51
CA ASN A 167 -13.19 16.19 12.60
C ASN A 167 -14.43 15.77 13.41
N THR A 168 -15.59 16.33 13.06
CA THR A 168 -16.87 16.11 13.71
C THR A 168 -17.93 15.47 12.81
N ASP A 169 -17.51 14.87 11.68
CA ASP A 169 -18.41 14.16 10.76
C ASP A 169 -19.03 12.92 11.40
N GLY A 170 -18.29 12.27 12.29
CA GLY A 170 -18.76 11.14 13.08
C GLY A 170 -19.42 11.55 14.40
N SER A 171 -20.07 10.59 15.05
CA SER A 171 -20.58 10.77 16.42
C SER A 171 -19.46 10.81 17.48
N ILE A 172 -18.29 10.28 17.15
CA ILE A 172 -17.04 10.47 17.89
C ILE A 172 -16.23 11.55 17.16
N THR A 173 -15.83 12.58 17.89
CA THR A 173 -14.86 13.56 17.36
C THR A 173 -13.51 12.88 17.24
N SER A 174 -12.89 12.96 16.06
CA SER A 174 -11.53 12.47 15.79
C SER A 174 -10.56 13.61 15.55
N SER A 175 -9.26 13.36 15.75
CA SER A 175 -8.18 14.24 15.35
C SER A 175 -7.54 13.63 14.10
N VAL A 176 -7.60 14.31 12.96
CA VAL A 176 -7.31 13.75 11.63
C VAL A 176 -6.25 14.55 10.89
N SER A 177 -5.27 13.85 10.33
CA SER A 177 -4.42 14.31 9.23
C SER A 177 -4.81 13.53 7.99
N ALA A 178 -5.29 14.20 6.93
CA ALA A 178 -5.79 13.55 5.72
C ALA A 178 -5.24 14.20 4.46
N ASN A 179 -4.74 13.36 3.55
CA ASN A 179 -4.41 13.72 2.17
C ASN A 179 -5.46 13.09 1.24
N THR A 180 -6.35 13.90 0.71
CA THR A 180 -7.46 13.44 -0.13
C THR A 180 -7.00 13.10 -1.56
N GLU A 181 -5.85 13.59 -2.00
CA GLU A 181 -5.25 13.27 -3.31
C GLU A 181 -4.57 11.91 -3.26
N ALA A 182 -3.75 11.68 -2.23
CA ALA A 182 -3.10 10.38 -2.00
C ALA A 182 -4.06 9.31 -1.44
N GLY A 183 -5.27 9.69 -1.03
CA GLY A 183 -6.25 8.76 -0.48
C GLY A 183 -5.83 8.13 0.85
N PHE A 184 -5.05 8.85 1.65
CA PHE A 184 -4.54 8.37 2.92
C PHE A 184 -4.85 9.33 4.07
N SER A 185 -5.31 8.79 5.20
CA SER A 185 -5.40 9.54 6.46
C SER A 185 -4.93 8.72 7.65
N VAL A 186 -4.38 9.43 8.62
CA VAL A 186 -4.13 8.94 9.97
C VAL A 186 -4.97 9.75 10.94
N LEU A 187 -5.56 9.07 11.92
CA LEU A 187 -6.44 9.71 12.89
C LEU A 187 -6.39 9.05 14.26
N THR A 188 -6.74 9.81 15.28
CA THR A 188 -6.95 9.31 16.63
C THR A 188 -8.36 9.63 17.12
N TYR A 189 -8.91 8.77 17.99
CA TYR A 189 -10.21 8.96 18.63
C TYR A 189 -10.29 8.23 19.96
N THR A 190 -11.20 8.67 20.84
CA THR A 190 -11.50 7.98 22.11
C THR A 190 -12.79 7.18 21.96
N GLY A 191 -12.72 5.88 22.25
CA GLY A 191 -13.84 4.97 22.14
C GLY A 191 -14.96 5.21 23.16
N THR A 192 -16.16 4.84 22.81
CA THR A 192 -17.39 5.02 23.63
C THR A 192 -17.93 3.73 24.24
N GLY A 193 -17.50 2.57 23.78
CA GLY A 193 -18.04 1.26 24.15
C GLY A 193 -19.44 0.98 23.56
N SER A 194 -19.96 1.86 22.72
CA SER A 194 -21.28 1.76 22.07
C SER A 194 -21.14 2.04 20.57
N THR A 195 -22.08 1.55 19.76
CA THR A 195 -22.06 1.81 18.32
C THR A 195 -21.94 3.31 18.04
N ALA A 196 -20.95 3.67 17.24
CA ALA A 196 -20.61 5.05 16.93
C ALA A 196 -19.98 5.14 15.53
N THR A 197 -19.85 6.37 15.01
CA THR A 197 -19.17 6.66 13.76
C THR A 197 -17.95 7.56 14.03
N VAL A 198 -16.88 7.37 13.24
CA VAL A 198 -15.62 8.11 13.35
C VAL A 198 -15.33 8.76 12.00
N GLY A 199 -15.09 10.07 12.00
CA GLY A 199 -14.70 10.81 10.80
C GLY A 199 -13.26 10.50 10.38
N HIS A 200 -13.03 10.21 9.10
CA HIS A 200 -11.71 9.85 8.57
C HIS A 200 -11.06 10.93 7.69
N GLY A 201 -11.77 12.00 7.35
CA GLY A 201 -11.26 13.16 6.63
C GLY A 201 -10.98 12.95 5.14
N LEU A 202 -11.16 11.75 4.59
CA LEU A 202 -11.04 11.49 3.16
C LEU A 202 -12.33 11.90 2.43
N ASN A 203 -12.25 12.12 1.12
CA ASN A 203 -13.39 12.48 0.26
C ASN A 203 -14.08 11.26 -0.39
N SER A 204 -13.55 10.06 -0.14
CA SER A 204 -14.06 8.77 -0.62
C SER A 204 -14.12 7.77 0.52
N ALA A 205 -14.98 6.76 0.40
CA ALA A 205 -15.05 5.67 1.37
C ALA A 205 -13.69 4.92 1.40
N PRO A 206 -13.09 4.70 2.57
CA PRO A 206 -11.88 3.91 2.67
C PRO A 206 -12.09 2.47 2.21
N ASP A 207 -11.18 1.98 1.39
CA ASP A 207 -11.10 0.59 0.99
C ASP A 207 -10.45 -0.28 2.06
N PHE A 208 -9.52 0.31 2.84
CA PHE A 208 -8.72 -0.38 3.82
C PHE A 208 -8.56 0.47 5.08
N ILE A 209 -8.90 -0.09 6.24
CA ILE A 209 -8.77 0.59 7.53
C ILE A 209 -8.04 -0.32 8.51
N ILE A 210 -7.01 0.21 9.15
CA ILE A 210 -6.27 -0.47 10.22
C ILE A 210 -6.55 0.28 11.53
N VAL A 211 -7.02 -0.41 12.57
CA VAL A 211 -7.29 0.18 13.90
C VAL A 211 -6.48 -0.49 14.98
N LYS A 212 -5.96 0.30 15.91
CA LYS A 212 -5.22 -0.17 17.10
C LYS A 212 -5.60 0.63 18.35
N SER A 213 -5.89 -0.07 19.44
CA SER A 213 -5.93 0.55 20.78
C SER A 213 -4.53 0.98 21.19
N ARG A 214 -4.39 2.22 21.67
CA ARG A 214 -3.14 2.79 22.20
C ARG A 214 -2.94 2.39 23.65
N ASP A 215 -4.00 2.38 24.45
CA ASP A 215 -3.95 2.21 25.90
C ASP A 215 -3.77 0.75 26.36
N ASN A 216 -4.26 -0.19 25.58
CA ASN A 216 -4.35 -1.58 26.01
C ASN A 216 -3.73 -2.55 25.03
N SER A 217 -3.24 -3.68 25.54
CA SER A 217 -2.80 -4.81 24.72
C SER A 217 -3.99 -5.44 23.99
N ARG A 218 -4.26 -4.94 22.79
CA ARG A 218 -5.35 -5.37 21.91
C ARG A 218 -4.79 -5.77 20.55
N ASN A 219 -5.40 -6.75 19.89
CA ASN A 219 -5.05 -7.07 18.52
C ASN A 219 -5.41 -5.91 17.59
N TRP A 220 -4.61 -5.70 16.58
CA TRP A 220 -4.92 -4.86 15.43
C TRP A 220 -6.15 -5.37 14.70
N ARG A 221 -7.02 -4.50 14.22
CA ARG A 221 -8.17 -4.85 13.40
C ARG A 221 -8.10 -4.20 12.04
N VAL A 222 -8.41 -4.99 11.03
CA VAL A 222 -8.38 -4.56 9.64
C VAL A 222 -9.76 -4.77 9.03
N TYR A 223 -10.31 -3.68 8.48
CA TYR A 223 -11.39 -3.68 7.51
C TYR A 223 -10.79 -3.66 6.11
N ASN A 224 -11.44 -4.33 5.15
CA ASN A 224 -11.17 -4.19 3.74
C ASN A 224 -12.48 -4.31 2.92
N SER A 225 -12.63 -3.50 1.88
CA SER A 225 -13.85 -3.42 1.07
C SER A 225 -14.11 -4.70 0.25
N ILE A 226 -13.11 -5.55 0.04
CA ILE A 226 -13.25 -6.83 -0.67
C ILE A 226 -14.05 -7.84 0.17
N SER A 227 -13.80 -7.88 1.47
CA SER A 227 -14.49 -8.77 2.41
C SER A 227 -15.78 -8.13 2.96
N GLY A 228 -15.85 -6.80 2.95
CA GLY A 228 -16.95 -6.01 3.47
C GLY A 228 -17.02 -5.94 4.99
N ALA A 229 -17.95 -5.14 5.50
CA ALA A 229 -18.07 -4.78 6.91
C ALA A 229 -18.57 -5.91 7.83
N THR A 230 -19.06 -7.02 7.29
CA THR A 230 -19.38 -8.21 8.07
C THR A 230 -18.16 -8.98 8.54
N LYS A 231 -16.99 -8.70 7.94
CA LYS A 231 -15.72 -9.41 8.18
C LYS A 231 -14.67 -8.51 8.80
N TYR A 232 -13.67 -9.15 9.40
CA TYR A 232 -12.46 -8.48 9.88
C TYR A 232 -11.25 -9.40 9.75
N LEU A 233 -10.06 -8.78 9.71
CA LEU A 233 -8.78 -9.44 9.82
C LEU A 233 -8.00 -8.90 11.01
N GLY A 234 -6.89 -9.57 11.38
CA GLY A 234 -5.91 -9.06 12.34
C GLY A 234 -4.57 -8.82 11.67
N LEU A 235 -4.03 -7.59 11.73
CA LEU A 235 -2.71 -7.29 11.14
C LEU A 235 -1.59 -8.07 11.84
N ASN A 236 -1.69 -8.23 13.17
CA ASN A 236 -0.73 -9.00 13.98
C ASN A 236 -1.03 -10.51 14.03
N LYS A 237 -1.87 -11.01 13.13
CA LYS A 237 -2.34 -12.41 13.12
C LYS A 237 -2.20 -13.04 11.74
N THR A 238 -2.02 -14.36 11.76
CA THR A 238 -2.09 -15.18 10.55
C THR A 238 -3.51 -15.62 10.20
N ASP A 239 -4.47 -15.47 11.11
CA ASP A 239 -5.82 -16.00 10.98
C ASP A 239 -6.49 -15.57 9.67
N ALA A 240 -7.36 -16.42 9.13
CA ALA A 240 -8.30 -16.06 8.08
C ALA A 240 -9.31 -15.02 8.59
N GLN A 241 -10.01 -14.37 7.66
CA GLN A 241 -11.09 -13.45 8.02
C GLN A 241 -12.18 -14.16 8.84
N ALA A 242 -12.74 -13.43 9.78
CA ALA A 242 -13.86 -13.94 10.60
C ALA A 242 -15.04 -12.99 10.51
N ASP A 243 -16.23 -13.53 10.73
CA ASP A 243 -17.49 -12.79 10.75
C ASP A 243 -17.76 -12.28 12.16
N SER A 244 -18.05 -10.98 12.29
CA SER A 244 -18.54 -10.39 13.54
C SER A 244 -19.02 -8.96 13.33
N ASP A 245 -20.24 -8.68 13.69
CA ASP A 245 -20.83 -7.35 13.69
C ASP A 245 -20.26 -6.43 14.81
N ALA A 246 -19.55 -7.02 15.78
CA ALA A 246 -19.03 -6.30 16.94
C ALA A 246 -17.93 -5.25 16.59
N PHE A 247 -17.34 -5.33 15.41
CA PHE A 247 -16.30 -4.39 14.95
C PHE A 247 -16.90 -3.23 14.16
N TRP A 248 -17.44 -3.50 12.99
CA TRP A 248 -17.90 -2.51 12.00
C TRP A 248 -19.42 -2.37 11.92
N ASN A 249 -20.17 -3.08 12.81
CA ASN A 249 -21.64 -3.09 12.84
C ASN A 249 -22.28 -3.47 11.50
N ASP A 250 -21.63 -4.35 10.72
CA ASP A 250 -22.06 -4.74 9.36
C ASP A 250 -22.38 -3.52 8.46
N THR A 251 -21.69 -2.39 8.69
CA THR A 251 -21.95 -1.12 8.03
C THR A 251 -20.71 -0.66 7.27
N GLU A 252 -20.83 -0.59 5.95
CA GLU A 252 -19.74 -0.13 5.07
C GLU A 252 -19.35 1.33 5.39
N PRO A 253 -18.07 1.68 5.29
CA PRO A 253 -17.65 3.07 5.36
C PRO A 253 -18.32 3.93 4.29
N THR A 254 -18.52 5.19 4.62
CA THR A 254 -18.99 6.22 3.67
C THR A 254 -17.84 7.10 3.24
N SER A 255 -18.09 8.13 2.44
CA SER A 255 -17.06 9.13 2.06
C SER A 255 -16.60 10.02 3.22
N SER A 256 -17.21 9.93 4.40
CA SER A 256 -16.87 10.79 5.54
C SER A 256 -16.61 10.03 6.85
N VAL A 257 -17.24 8.86 7.05
CA VAL A 257 -17.16 8.12 8.32
C VAL A 257 -17.03 6.62 8.11
N PHE A 258 -16.41 5.94 9.09
CA PHE A 258 -16.57 4.50 9.30
C PHE A 258 -17.26 4.22 10.64
N THR A 259 -17.90 3.06 10.75
CA THR A 259 -18.65 2.67 11.95
C THR A 259 -17.79 1.76 12.83
N VAL A 260 -17.85 1.97 14.15
CA VAL A 260 -17.29 1.09 15.18
C VAL A 260 -18.39 0.67 16.15
N LYS A 261 -18.36 -0.59 16.62
CA LYS A 261 -19.39 -1.08 17.55
C LYS A 261 -18.83 -1.31 18.95
N THR A 262 -19.00 -2.47 19.53
CA THR A 262 -18.72 -2.69 20.95
C THR A 262 -17.42 -3.45 21.24
N ALA A 263 -16.74 -3.95 20.19
CA ALA A 263 -15.47 -4.66 20.37
C ALA A 263 -14.39 -3.73 20.94
N THR A 264 -13.84 -4.09 22.08
CA THR A 264 -12.80 -3.30 22.75
C THR A 264 -11.51 -3.14 21.94
N THR A 265 -11.34 -3.90 20.87
CA THR A 265 -10.20 -3.74 19.93
C THR A 265 -10.35 -2.55 18.99
N VAL A 266 -11.56 -1.98 18.87
CA VAL A 266 -11.87 -0.82 18.02
C VAL A 266 -12.64 0.28 18.74
N ASN A 267 -13.34 0.00 19.86
CA ASN A 267 -14.21 0.98 20.53
C ASN A 267 -14.46 0.66 22.00
N GLY A 268 -13.44 0.36 22.81
CA GLY A 268 -13.55 0.27 24.26
C GLY A 268 -13.91 1.63 24.86
N SER A 269 -14.72 1.64 25.93
CA SER A 269 -15.14 2.89 26.58
C SER A 269 -13.96 3.62 27.20
N SER A 270 -13.74 4.87 26.81
CA SER A 270 -12.64 5.73 27.26
C SER A 270 -11.23 5.17 26.96
N GLU A 271 -11.09 4.28 25.97
CA GLU A 271 -9.82 3.84 25.44
C GLU A 271 -9.46 4.68 24.19
N ASP A 272 -8.20 5.04 24.05
CA ASP A 272 -7.71 5.79 22.89
C ASP A 272 -7.26 4.85 21.77
N TYR A 273 -7.53 5.26 20.55
CA TYR A 273 -7.25 4.50 19.31
C TYR A 273 -6.52 5.35 18.28
N VAL A 274 -5.74 4.66 17.45
CA VAL A 274 -5.26 5.19 16.17
C VAL A 274 -5.88 4.39 15.03
N ALA A 275 -6.21 5.06 13.93
CA ALA A 275 -6.64 4.43 12.70
C ALA A 275 -5.87 4.99 11.49
N TYR A 276 -5.54 4.09 10.54
CA TYR A 276 -4.94 4.41 9.25
C TYR A 276 -5.95 4.00 8.18
N CYS A 277 -6.41 4.96 7.38
CA CYS A 277 -7.44 4.78 6.38
C CYS A 277 -6.88 5.03 4.98
N PHE A 278 -7.23 4.13 4.04
CA PHE A 278 -6.78 4.22 2.64
C PHE A 278 -7.98 4.02 1.72
N HIS A 279 -8.07 4.81 0.67
CA HIS A 279 -8.86 4.50 -0.51
C HIS A 279 -7.96 4.40 -1.74
N SER A 280 -8.38 3.62 -2.74
CA SER A 280 -7.61 3.45 -3.98
C SER A 280 -7.62 4.73 -4.81
N VAL A 281 -6.45 5.12 -5.33
CA VAL A 281 -6.24 6.28 -6.21
C VAL A 281 -5.64 5.80 -7.52
N ASP A 282 -6.28 6.15 -8.64
CA ASP A 282 -5.87 5.69 -9.96
C ASP A 282 -4.43 6.11 -10.28
N GLY A 283 -3.62 5.13 -10.73
CA GLY A 283 -2.21 5.32 -11.02
C GLY A 283 -1.28 5.37 -9.79
N TYR A 284 -1.80 5.43 -8.56
CA TYR A 284 -0.99 5.59 -7.34
C TYR A 284 -1.17 4.47 -6.32
N SER A 285 -2.39 4.17 -5.93
CA SER A 285 -2.63 3.15 -4.89
C SER A 285 -3.81 2.25 -5.23
N LYS A 286 -3.79 1.01 -4.74
CA LYS A 286 -4.89 0.08 -4.99
C LYS A 286 -5.02 -0.98 -3.91
N LEU A 287 -6.24 -1.12 -3.38
CA LEU A 287 -6.70 -2.35 -2.77
C LEU A 287 -7.30 -3.23 -3.87
N GLY A 288 -6.97 -4.51 -3.89
CA GLY A 288 -7.53 -5.45 -4.84
C GLY A 288 -7.49 -6.88 -4.35
N THR A 289 -7.97 -7.79 -5.17
CA THR A 289 -8.02 -9.23 -4.86
C THR A 289 -7.60 -10.07 -6.06
N TYR A 290 -7.10 -11.27 -5.78
CA TYR A 290 -6.79 -12.28 -6.78
C TYR A 290 -6.90 -13.68 -6.17
N THR A 291 -6.98 -14.69 -7.04
CA THR A 291 -6.90 -16.10 -6.66
C THR A 291 -5.55 -16.66 -7.11
N GLY A 292 -4.85 -17.30 -6.19
CA GLY A 292 -3.58 -17.97 -6.47
C GLY A 292 -3.76 -19.19 -7.38
N ASN A 293 -2.77 -19.48 -8.23
CA ASN A 293 -2.78 -20.63 -9.14
C ASN A 293 -1.78 -21.74 -8.73
N GLY A 294 -0.94 -21.52 -7.72
CA GLY A 294 0.04 -22.47 -7.21
C GLY A 294 1.19 -22.78 -8.17
N SER A 295 1.42 -21.93 -9.17
CA SER A 295 2.41 -22.14 -10.23
C SER A 295 3.52 -21.12 -10.18
N SER A 296 4.72 -21.49 -10.66
CA SER A 296 5.81 -20.56 -10.94
C SER A 296 5.53 -19.69 -12.20
N ASP A 297 4.64 -20.15 -13.10
CA ASP A 297 3.97 -19.28 -14.05
C ASP A 297 2.69 -18.75 -13.39
N GLY A 298 2.90 -17.91 -12.40
CA GLY A 298 1.91 -17.50 -11.42
C GLY A 298 0.87 -16.52 -11.94
N THR A 299 -0.09 -16.21 -11.08
CA THR A 299 -1.14 -15.23 -11.38
C THR A 299 -0.53 -13.86 -11.68
N PHE A 300 -0.94 -13.25 -12.79
CA PHE A 300 -0.70 -11.82 -13.07
C PHE A 300 -1.85 -11.00 -12.49
N VAL A 301 -1.50 -9.91 -11.80
CA VAL A 301 -2.45 -8.99 -11.18
C VAL A 301 -2.23 -7.58 -11.72
N TYR A 302 -3.25 -7.03 -12.37
CA TYR A 302 -3.23 -5.68 -12.91
C TYR A 302 -3.52 -4.66 -11.80
N THR A 303 -2.60 -3.73 -11.56
CA THR A 303 -2.77 -2.62 -10.63
C THR A 303 -3.12 -1.30 -11.32
N GLY A 304 -2.69 -1.09 -12.56
CA GLY A 304 -2.77 0.19 -13.26
C GLY A 304 -1.49 1.01 -13.12
N PHE A 305 -0.50 0.47 -12.41
CA PHE A 305 0.80 1.09 -12.18
C PHE A 305 1.86 0.01 -11.92
N ARG A 306 3.12 0.41 -11.98
CA ARG A 306 4.22 -0.39 -11.49
C ARG A 306 4.28 -0.27 -9.97
N PRO A 307 4.21 -1.36 -9.18
CA PRO A 307 4.32 -1.26 -7.73
C PRO A 307 5.71 -0.79 -7.26
N ALA A 308 5.73 0.07 -6.23
CA ALA A 308 6.88 0.33 -5.38
C ALA A 308 6.83 -0.57 -4.14
N TRP A 309 5.62 -0.74 -3.59
CA TRP A 309 5.35 -1.51 -2.38
C TRP A 309 4.06 -2.32 -2.53
N LEU A 310 4.06 -3.48 -1.92
CA LEU A 310 2.95 -4.43 -1.98
C LEU A 310 2.86 -5.20 -0.68
N MET A 311 1.68 -5.21 -0.06
CA MET A 311 1.34 -6.08 1.06
C MET A 311 0.22 -7.02 0.67
N ILE A 312 0.38 -8.31 0.96
CA ILE A 312 -0.53 -9.39 0.55
C ILE A 312 -1.01 -10.14 1.78
N LYS A 313 -2.28 -10.58 1.77
CA LYS A 313 -2.85 -11.46 2.78
C LYS A 313 -3.84 -12.43 2.15
N SER A 314 -3.66 -13.72 2.39
CA SER A 314 -4.78 -14.65 2.17
C SER A 314 -5.87 -14.35 3.19
N TYR A 315 -7.07 -14.02 2.73
CA TYR A 315 -8.17 -13.69 3.62
C TYR A 315 -9.06 -14.90 3.97
N ASP A 316 -8.94 -16.00 3.24
CA ASP A 316 -9.69 -17.22 3.48
C ASP A 316 -8.86 -18.35 4.14
N GLN A 317 -7.55 -18.13 4.34
CA GLN A 317 -6.64 -19.09 4.94
C GLN A 317 -5.75 -18.47 6.03
N THR A 318 -5.25 -19.33 6.93
CA THR A 318 -4.27 -18.93 7.96
C THR A 318 -2.91 -18.77 7.31
N ARG A 319 -2.50 -17.54 6.97
CA ARG A 319 -1.25 -17.17 6.29
C ARG A 319 -0.70 -15.86 6.83
N ASN A 320 0.57 -15.57 6.54
CA ASN A 320 1.21 -14.31 6.91
C ASN A 320 0.67 -13.12 6.09
N TRP A 321 0.94 -11.91 6.57
CA TRP A 321 0.88 -10.67 5.82
C TRP A 321 2.25 -10.44 5.21
N THR A 322 2.42 -10.68 3.93
CA THR A 322 3.71 -10.63 3.24
C THR A 322 3.90 -9.28 2.56
N ILE A 323 5.09 -8.67 2.74
CA ILE A 323 5.45 -7.35 2.22
C ILE A 323 6.64 -7.45 1.27
N PHE A 324 6.48 -6.86 0.08
CA PHE A 324 7.53 -6.66 -0.93
C PHE A 324 7.71 -5.17 -1.22
N ASP A 325 8.90 -4.76 -1.63
CA ASP A 325 9.16 -3.44 -2.21
C ASP A 325 10.34 -3.45 -3.19
N ASN A 326 10.32 -2.50 -4.14
CA ASN A 326 11.29 -2.41 -5.21
C ASN A 326 12.64 -1.80 -4.80
N LYS A 327 12.76 -1.29 -3.58
CA LYS A 327 14.05 -0.72 -3.09
C LYS A 327 14.92 -1.81 -2.46
N ARG A 328 14.33 -2.74 -1.69
CA ARG A 328 15.05 -3.89 -1.10
C ARG A 328 15.54 -4.87 -2.17
N THR A 329 14.73 -5.12 -3.17
CA THR A 329 15.07 -5.96 -4.32
C THR A 329 14.71 -5.20 -5.61
N PRO A 330 15.64 -4.42 -6.20
CA PRO A 330 15.32 -3.46 -7.27
C PRO A 330 15.09 -4.10 -8.65
N PHE A 331 15.44 -5.37 -8.81
CA PHE A 331 15.32 -6.10 -10.06
C PHE A 331 14.40 -7.33 -9.91
N ASN A 332 13.66 -7.66 -10.95
CA ASN A 332 12.99 -8.95 -11.07
C ASN A 332 14.06 -10.04 -11.33
N LEU A 333 13.98 -11.15 -10.79
CA LEU A 333 13.01 -11.74 -9.87
C LEU A 333 13.20 -11.13 -8.46
N MET A 334 12.11 -10.68 -7.83
CA MET A 334 12.14 -10.20 -6.45
C MET A 334 11.83 -11.37 -5.50
N ASP A 335 12.70 -11.60 -4.53
CA ASP A 335 12.60 -12.70 -3.58
C ASP A 335 12.68 -12.25 -2.10
N GLY A 336 13.08 -11.00 -1.86
CA GLY A 336 13.17 -10.43 -0.53
C GLY A 336 11.81 -10.04 0.04
N HIS A 337 11.34 -10.75 1.08
CA HIS A 337 10.06 -10.47 1.71
C HIS A 337 10.14 -10.34 3.23
N LEU A 338 9.17 -9.65 3.80
CA LEU A 338 8.96 -9.45 5.24
C LEU A 338 7.52 -9.78 5.61
N HIS A 339 7.27 -10.10 6.88
CA HIS A 339 5.93 -10.39 7.37
C HIS A 339 5.49 -9.33 8.39
N ALA A 340 4.44 -8.56 8.08
CA ALA A 340 3.91 -7.52 8.96
C ALA A 340 3.50 -8.04 10.35
N ASN A 341 3.07 -9.29 10.42
CA ASN A 341 2.62 -9.98 11.64
C ASN A 341 3.73 -10.72 12.39
N ALA A 342 5.00 -10.62 11.95
CA ALA A 342 6.09 -11.37 12.56
C ALA A 342 7.33 -10.51 12.80
N SER A 343 8.18 -10.92 13.74
CA SER A 343 9.45 -10.23 14.01
C SER A 343 10.64 -10.78 13.22
N VAL A 344 10.46 -11.84 12.45
CA VAL A 344 11.54 -12.50 11.69
C VAL A 344 12.32 -11.51 10.84
N ALA A 345 13.61 -11.80 10.63
CA ALA A 345 14.44 -11.07 9.68
C ALA A 345 13.94 -11.26 8.25
N GLU A 346 14.45 -10.46 7.32
CA GLU A 346 14.11 -10.61 5.91
C GLU A 346 14.40 -12.01 5.42
N GLN A 347 13.45 -12.58 4.68
CA GLN A 347 13.53 -13.91 4.09
C GLN A 347 13.70 -13.80 2.58
N THR A 348 14.34 -14.78 1.96
CA THR A 348 14.56 -14.84 0.52
C THR A 348 14.33 -16.26 0.00
N GLY A 349 14.01 -16.38 -1.31
CA GLY A 349 14.01 -17.65 -2.04
C GLY A 349 12.72 -18.48 -1.93
N GLU A 350 11.66 -17.98 -1.32
CA GLU A 350 10.37 -18.71 -1.18
C GLU A 350 9.25 -18.01 -1.96
N ASP A 351 8.95 -16.77 -1.60
CA ASP A 351 7.94 -15.94 -2.24
C ASP A 351 8.59 -15.11 -3.36
N GLU A 352 8.50 -15.58 -4.59
CA GLU A 352 9.12 -14.91 -5.74
C GLU A 352 8.06 -14.17 -6.57
N ILE A 353 8.35 -12.91 -6.91
CA ILE A 353 7.42 -12.03 -7.62
C ILE A 353 8.15 -11.12 -8.61
N ASP A 354 7.52 -10.80 -9.74
CA ASP A 354 7.94 -9.73 -10.64
C ASP A 354 7.06 -8.50 -10.45
N PHE A 355 7.64 -7.32 -10.28
CA PHE A 355 6.96 -6.05 -10.46
C PHE A 355 7.08 -5.61 -11.93
N LEU A 356 5.92 -5.45 -12.56
CA LEU A 356 5.78 -5.13 -13.99
C LEU A 356 5.28 -3.69 -14.15
N SER A 357 5.36 -3.16 -15.37
CA SER A 357 4.94 -1.78 -15.66
C SER A 357 3.48 -1.45 -15.28
N ASN A 358 2.62 -2.46 -15.18
CA ASN A 358 1.18 -2.31 -14.94
C ASN A 358 0.62 -3.23 -13.86
N GLY A 359 1.49 -3.83 -13.05
CA GLY A 359 1.07 -4.76 -12.01
C GLY A 359 2.20 -5.65 -11.52
N PHE A 360 1.84 -6.82 -11.03
CA PHE A 360 2.79 -7.81 -10.54
C PHE A 360 2.42 -9.22 -11.00
N LYS A 361 3.40 -10.12 -11.01
CA LYS A 361 3.21 -11.52 -11.39
C LYS A 361 4.01 -12.42 -10.47
N PHE A 362 3.36 -13.44 -9.91
CA PHE A 362 4.04 -14.42 -9.07
C PHE A 362 4.94 -15.35 -9.90
N ARG A 363 6.07 -15.76 -9.29
CA ARG A 363 7.04 -16.70 -9.83
C ARG A 363 7.23 -17.94 -8.97
N SER A 364 6.48 -18.02 -7.87
CA SER A 364 6.40 -19.18 -6.99
C SER A 364 4.96 -19.58 -6.73
N GLY A 365 4.75 -20.77 -6.21
CA GLY A 365 3.45 -21.27 -5.73
C GLY A 365 3.35 -21.22 -4.21
N ASP A 366 4.07 -20.29 -3.56
CA ASP A 366 4.10 -20.19 -2.11
C ASP A 366 2.72 -19.91 -1.51
N ALA A 367 2.52 -20.41 -0.29
CA ALA A 367 1.23 -20.38 0.36
C ALA A 367 0.86 -19.02 0.95
N ASP A 368 1.84 -18.16 1.23
CA ASP A 368 1.58 -16.81 1.73
C ASP A 368 1.19 -15.84 0.60
N SER A 369 1.48 -16.19 -0.69
CA SER A 369 1.27 -15.29 -1.82
C SER A 369 0.52 -15.86 -3.03
N ASN A 370 0.69 -17.15 -3.42
CA ASN A 370 0.14 -17.68 -4.69
C ASN A 370 -0.31 -19.15 -4.64
N TYR A 371 -0.74 -19.67 -3.52
CA TYR A 371 -1.18 -21.08 -3.46
C TYR A 371 -2.48 -21.30 -4.23
N SER A 372 -2.59 -22.46 -4.86
CA SER A 372 -3.73 -22.82 -5.72
C SER A 372 -5.07 -22.71 -4.99
N ASN A 373 -5.99 -21.95 -5.58
CA ASN A 373 -7.35 -21.71 -5.09
C ASN A 373 -7.45 -20.98 -3.74
N PHE A 374 -6.36 -20.38 -3.21
CA PHE A 374 -6.45 -19.44 -2.11
C PHE A 374 -6.80 -18.07 -2.64
N ASN A 375 -7.60 -17.34 -1.89
CA ASN A 375 -7.98 -15.98 -2.24
C ASN A 375 -7.19 -14.98 -1.39
N TYR A 376 -6.69 -13.95 -2.06
CA TYR A 376 -5.81 -12.95 -1.46
C TYR A 376 -6.37 -11.55 -1.68
N ILE A 377 -6.19 -10.70 -0.68
CA ILE A 377 -6.24 -9.25 -0.85
C ILE A 377 -4.81 -8.72 -0.95
N TYR A 378 -4.67 -7.60 -1.62
CA TYR A 378 -3.44 -6.83 -1.64
C TYR A 378 -3.69 -5.34 -1.49
N LEU A 379 -2.76 -4.64 -0.84
CA LEU A 379 -2.64 -3.20 -0.85
C LEU A 379 -1.31 -2.86 -1.53
N ALA A 380 -1.34 -1.99 -2.54
CA ALA A 380 -0.17 -1.63 -3.33
C ALA A 380 -0.06 -0.11 -3.49
N PHE A 381 1.18 0.40 -3.53
CA PHE A 381 1.53 1.77 -3.86
C PHE A 381 2.46 1.79 -5.06
N ALA A 382 2.33 2.81 -5.91
CA ALA A 382 3.01 2.92 -7.18
C ALA A 382 4.47 3.38 -7.05
N ASP A 383 5.31 2.84 -7.92
CA ASP A 383 6.59 3.44 -8.34
C ASP A 383 6.35 4.49 -9.44
N GLN A 384 5.52 4.10 -10.42
CA GLN A 384 5.09 4.96 -11.52
C GLN A 384 3.74 4.48 -12.06
N PRO A 385 2.83 5.39 -12.46
CA PRO A 385 1.60 5.05 -13.18
C PRO A 385 1.93 4.31 -14.49
N PHE A 386 1.06 3.41 -14.94
CA PHE A 386 1.31 2.60 -16.14
C PHE A 386 1.61 3.45 -17.38
N LYS A 387 0.93 4.59 -17.55
CA LYS A 387 1.16 5.52 -18.66
C LYS A 387 2.63 5.95 -18.80
N TYR A 388 3.34 6.10 -17.67
CA TYR A 388 4.72 6.59 -17.61
C TYR A 388 5.73 5.50 -17.22
N SER A 389 5.25 4.31 -16.89
CA SER A 389 6.08 3.21 -16.41
C SER A 389 6.83 2.53 -17.55
N ASN A 390 8.09 2.23 -17.32
CA ASN A 390 8.89 1.39 -18.21
C ASN A 390 8.91 -0.07 -17.74
N ALA A 391 8.84 -1.01 -18.68
CA ALA A 391 9.14 -2.42 -18.38
C ALA A 391 10.64 -2.54 -18.00
N ARG A 392 10.93 -3.21 -16.89
CA ARG A 392 12.29 -3.54 -16.46
C ARG A 392 12.51 -5.03 -16.45
#